data_9b78d2e940f2a19c2b1c44034dd87fc6
#
_entry.id   9b78d2e940f2a19c2b1c44034dd87fc6
#
_cell.length_a   1.000
_cell.length_b   1.000
_cell.length_c   1.000
_cell.angle_alpha   90.00
_cell.angle_beta   90.00
_cell.angle_gamma   90.00
#
_symmetry.space_group_name_H-M   'P 1'
#
loop_
_entity.id
_entity.type
_entity.pdbx_description
1 polymer ?
#
loop_
_entity_poly.entity_id
_entity_poly.type
_entity_poly.pdbx_seq_one_letter_code
_entity_poly.pdbx_strand_id
1 'polypeptide(L)'
;MTIGEVECGVQYAVVLSSNAGLWGYDIGDTVKFVSLDPPRILVTGRIKHFTSAFGEHVIAEEVEGAAQRAMAQCGGVISEFHVAPQVAPTEGLPYHEWLVAFEDLPEDLDDFVGALDQALQGANPYYKDLIQGAVLRPAQLTCVPAESFNEAMRKRGKLGGQNKMPRLANDRALADLILTTEVKG
;
A
#
# COMPACT_ATOMS: atom_id res chain seq x y z
N MET A 1 25.64 -1.58 -5.42
CA MET A 1 25.29 -0.67 -6.52
C MET A 1 25.54 0.76 -6.04
N THR A 2 26.21 1.55 -6.83
CA THR A 2 26.51 2.97 -6.54
C THR A 2 25.64 3.87 -7.43
N ILE A 3 25.64 5.17 -7.14
CA ILE A 3 24.86 6.16 -7.91
C ILE A 3 25.25 6.23 -9.40
N GLY A 4 26.43 5.76 -9.76
CA GLY A 4 26.89 5.66 -11.16
C GLY A 4 26.34 4.47 -11.94
N GLU A 5 25.64 3.55 -11.28
CA GLU A 5 25.10 2.31 -11.86
C GLU A 5 23.57 2.30 -11.88
N VAL A 6 22.91 3.40 -11.46
CA VAL A 6 21.45 3.47 -11.38
C VAL A 6 20.83 3.87 -12.72
N GLU A 7 19.57 3.50 -12.91
CA GLU A 7 18.77 3.79 -14.11
C GLU A 7 17.55 4.66 -13.73
N CYS A 8 17.17 5.56 -14.66
CA CYS A 8 15.94 6.33 -14.49
C CYS A 8 14.71 5.43 -14.53
N GLY A 9 13.74 5.71 -13.64
CA GLY A 9 12.48 4.97 -13.57
C GLY A 9 12.52 3.69 -12.75
N VAL A 10 13.71 3.19 -12.39
CA VAL A 10 13.89 2.00 -11.55
C VAL A 10 13.82 2.40 -10.07
N GLN A 11 13.21 1.55 -9.24
CA GLN A 11 13.16 1.75 -7.80
C GLN A 11 14.38 1.15 -7.10
N TYR A 12 14.90 1.88 -6.11
CA TYR A 12 16.03 1.49 -5.29
C TYR A 12 15.75 1.69 -3.82
N ALA A 13 16.25 0.78 -2.98
CA ALA A 13 16.37 0.98 -1.55
C ALA A 13 17.57 1.89 -1.24
N VAL A 14 17.40 2.84 -0.34
CA VAL A 14 18.47 3.78 0.01
C VAL A 14 19.27 3.29 1.20
N VAL A 15 20.54 3.03 0.95
CA VAL A 15 21.53 2.71 1.98
C VAL A 15 22.57 3.83 2.03
N LEU A 16 22.76 4.41 3.20
CA LEU A 16 23.66 5.55 3.40
C LEU A 16 24.98 5.13 4.04
N SER A 17 26.08 5.67 3.51
CA SER A 17 27.36 5.70 4.18
C SER A 17 27.87 7.14 4.22
N SER A 18 28.37 7.59 5.37
CA SER A 18 28.84 8.96 5.56
C SER A 18 30.10 9.05 6.40
N ASN A 19 30.85 10.13 6.24
CA ASN A 19 32.04 10.41 7.05
C ASN A 19 31.72 10.67 8.53
N ALA A 20 30.44 10.84 8.89
CA ALA A 20 29.98 10.99 10.27
C ALA A 20 29.80 9.67 11.02
N GLY A 21 30.29 8.55 10.46
CA GLY A 21 30.29 7.24 11.10
C GLY A 21 29.08 6.33 10.76
N LEU A 22 28.25 6.72 9.80
CA LEU A 22 27.22 5.83 9.25
C LEU A 22 27.84 4.93 8.16
N TRP A 23 27.75 3.62 8.36
CA TRP A 23 28.20 2.63 7.36
C TRP A 23 27.08 1.67 7.03
N GLY A 24 26.66 1.67 5.74
CA GLY A 24 25.61 0.77 5.27
C GLY A 24 24.28 0.95 6.02
N TYR A 25 23.95 2.16 6.44
CA TYR A 25 22.73 2.44 7.18
C TYR A 25 21.53 2.42 6.23
N ASP A 26 20.67 1.43 6.37
CA ASP A 26 19.40 1.33 5.68
C ASP A 26 18.39 2.27 6.35
N ILE A 27 18.02 3.36 5.65
CA ILE A 27 17.01 4.29 6.15
C ILE A 27 15.58 3.77 5.98
N GLY A 28 15.42 2.67 5.24
CA GLY A 28 14.13 2.07 4.96
C GLY A 28 13.28 2.80 3.94
N ASP A 29 13.84 3.79 3.24
CA ASP A 29 13.13 4.52 2.18
C ASP A 29 13.47 3.95 0.80
N THR A 30 12.49 3.97 -0.10
CA THR A 30 12.66 3.66 -1.52
C THR A 30 12.64 4.94 -2.34
N VAL A 31 13.46 4.98 -3.38
CA VAL A 31 13.59 6.11 -4.30
C VAL A 31 13.59 5.66 -5.75
N LYS A 32 13.20 6.56 -6.61
CA LYS A 32 13.29 6.43 -8.07
C LYS A 32 14.10 7.59 -8.62
N PHE A 33 15.06 7.33 -9.49
CA PHE A 33 15.76 8.39 -10.19
C PHE A 33 14.89 8.92 -11.33
N VAL A 34 14.67 10.25 -11.33
CA VAL A 34 13.92 10.95 -12.39
C VAL A 34 14.85 11.72 -13.33
N SER A 35 16.14 11.89 -12.96
CA SER A 35 17.21 12.44 -13.77
C SER A 35 18.54 11.91 -13.26
N LEU A 36 19.51 11.70 -14.15
CA LEU A 36 20.89 11.29 -13.82
C LEU A 36 21.90 12.42 -13.95
N ASP A 37 21.57 13.50 -14.69
CA ASP A 37 22.40 14.69 -14.83
C ASP A 37 21.56 15.96 -14.77
N PRO A 38 21.59 16.73 -13.66
CA PRO A 38 22.08 16.29 -12.35
C PRO A 38 21.21 15.18 -11.76
N PRO A 39 21.75 14.33 -10.87
CA PRO A 39 20.97 13.27 -10.23
C PRO A 39 19.83 13.86 -9.39
N ARG A 40 18.60 13.43 -9.69
CA ARG A 40 17.39 13.81 -8.95
C ARG A 40 16.61 12.56 -8.58
N ILE A 41 16.19 12.50 -7.34
CA ILE A 41 15.40 11.37 -6.82
C ILE A 41 14.02 11.84 -6.40
N LEU A 42 13.06 10.95 -6.54
CA LEU A 42 11.74 11.01 -5.94
C LEU A 42 11.67 9.93 -4.87
N VAL A 43 11.29 10.28 -3.65
CA VAL A 43 11.00 9.30 -2.59
C VAL A 43 9.66 8.65 -2.93
N THR A 44 9.67 7.33 -3.14
CA THR A 44 8.48 6.58 -3.60
C THR A 44 7.80 5.82 -2.48
N GLY A 45 8.45 5.69 -1.31
CA GLY A 45 7.86 5.03 -0.16
C GLY A 45 8.88 4.52 0.84
N ARG A 46 8.49 3.49 1.58
CA ARG A 46 9.35 2.83 2.57
C ARG A 46 9.37 1.32 2.35
N ILE A 47 10.54 0.69 2.56
CA ILE A 47 10.72 -0.76 2.50
C ILE A 47 9.73 -1.49 3.44
N LYS A 48 9.37 -0.87 4.56
CA LYS A 48 8.39 -1.43 5.52
C LYS A 48 6.92 -1.25 5.08
N HIS A 49 6.68 -0.53 3.99
CA HIS A 49 5.36 -0.23 3.46
C HIS A 49 5.23 -0.77 2.03
N PHE A 50 5.65 -2.01 1.82
CA PHE A 50 5.34 -2.78 0.63
C PHE A 50 4.65 -4.06 1.04
N THR A 51 3.86 -4.64 0.15
CA THR A 51 3.38 -6.00 0.29
C THR A 51 4.03 -6.86 -0.78
N SER A 52 4.55 -7.98 -0.37
CA SER A 52 5.20 -8.97 -1.23
C SER A 52 4.91 -10.38 -0.73
N ALA A 53 3.72 -10.57 -0.17
CA ALA A 53 3.29 -11.86 0.37
C ALA A 53 3.27 -12.96 -0.70
N PHE A 54 3.17 -12.55 -1.98
CA PHE A 54 3.10 -13.42 -3.15
C PHE A 54 4.19 -13.12 -4.18
N GLY A 55 5.14 -12.21 -3.86
CA GLY A 55 6.23 -11.78 -4.75
C GLY A 55 5.91 -10.55 -5.61
N GLU A 56 4.77 -9.90 -5.43
CA GLU A 56 4.25 -8.80 -6.23
C GLU A 56 4.92 -7.44 -5.99
N HIS A 57 5.55 -7.24 -4.83
CA HIS A 57 6.22 -5.99 -4.45
C HIS A 57 5.38 -4.73 -4.65
N VAL A 58 4.09 -4.78 -4.28
CA VAL A 58 3.22 -3.60 -4.32
C VAL A 58 3.66 -2.58 -3.27
N ILE A 59 3.75 -1.32 -3.65
CA ILE A 59 4.19 -0.20 -2.80
C ILE A 59 3.07 0.79 -2.49
N ALA A 60 3.29 1.65 -1.49
CA ALA A 60 2.28 2.62 -1.04
C ALA A 60 1.84 3.59 -2.15
N GLU A 61 2.75 4.06 -3.00
CA GLU A 61 2.44 4.95 -4.14
C GLU A 61 1.45 4.29 -5.12
N GLU A 62 1.58 2.98 -5.36
CA GLU A 62 0.71 2.23 -6.28
C GLU A 62 -0.70 2.08 -5.72
N VAL A 63 -0.84 1.74 -4.43
CA VAL A 63 -2.17 1.65 -3.79
C VAL A 63 -2.82 3.01 -3.63
N GLU A 64 -2.08 4.06 -3.27
CA GLU A 64 -2.60 5.43 -3.22
C GLU A 64 -3.05 5.90 -4.61
N GLY A 65 -2.27 5.62 -5.65
CA GLY A 65 -2.62 5.93 -7.03
C GLY A 65 -3.84 5.15 -7.53
N ALA A 66 -3.98 3.88 -7.13
CA ALA A 66 -5.16 3.07 -7.46
C ALA A 66 -6.42 3.62 -6.78
N ALA A 67 -6.35 3.97 -5.51
CA ALA A 67 -7.45 4.59 -4.77
C ALA A 67 -7.91 5.91 -5.42
N GLN A 68 -6.95 6.78 -5.79
CA GLN A 68 -7.25 8.05 -6.46
C GLN A 68 -7.96 7.85 -7.82
N ARG A 69 -7.52 6.88 -8.62
CA ARG A 69 -8.15 6.57 -9.91
C ARG A 69 -9.56 6.00 -9.74
N ALA A 70 -9.77 5.10 -8.77
CA ALA A 70 -11.09 4.56 -8.48
C ALA A 70 -12.07 5.66 -8.07
N MET A 71 -11.67 6.57 -7.16
CA MET A 71 -12.47 7.73 -6.76
C MET A 71 -12.79 8.66 -7.96
N ALA A 72 -11.81 8.90 -8.83
CA ALA A 72 -12.01 9.74 -10.02
C ALA A 72 -12.95 9.13 -11.06
N GLN A 73 -13.00 7.80 -11.16
CA GLN A 73 -13.81 7.07 -12.13
C GLN A 73 -15.22 6.77 -11.61
N CYS A 74 -15.36 6.34 -10.37
CA CYS A 74 -16.61 5.82 -9.81
C CYS A 74 -17.21 6.75 -8.74
N GLY A 75 -16.59 7.91 -8.48
CA GLY A 75 -17.00 8.78 -7.39
C GLY A 75 -16.63 8.22 -6.03
N GLY A 76 -17.28 8.76 -4.98
CA GLY A 76 -16.97 8.44 -3.61
C GLY A 76 -15.75 9.20 -3.07
N VAL A 77 -15.61 9.26 -1.76
CA VAL A 77 -14.48 9.91 -1.07
C VAL A 77 -13.96 8.97 0.02
N ILE A 78 -12.73 8.50 -0.15
CA ILE A 78 -12.05 7.71 0.88
C ILE A 78 -11.48 8.64 1.94
N SER A 79 -11.86 8.45 3.21
CA SER A 79 -11.25 9.15 4.35
C SER A 79 -9.99 8.46 4.85
N GLU A 80 -9.98 7.13 4.90
CA GLU A 80 -8.84 6.33 5.33
C GLU A 80 -8.89 4.94 4.70
N PHE A 81 -7.70 4.33 4.47
CA PHE A 81 -7.62 2.95 4.03
C PHE A 81 -6.34 2.24 4.48
N HIS A 82 -6.41 0.92 4.50
CA HIS A 82 -5.28 0.02 4.75
C HIS A 82 -5.40 -1.22 3.87
N VAL A 83 -4.29 -1.67 3.30
CA VAL A 83 -4.23 -2.87 2.46
C VAL A 83 -3.37 -3.92 3.13
N ALA A 84 -3.88 -5.14 3.20
CA ALA A 84 -3.17 -6.29 3.75
C ALA A 84 -3.42 -7.55 2.91
N PRO A 85 -2.43 -8.48 2.84
CA PRO A 85 -2.62 -9.73 2.12
C PRO A 85 -3.52 -10.68 2.91
N GLN A 86 -4.48 -11.32 2.23
CA GLN A 86 -5.19 -12.49 2.73
C GLN A 86 -4.58 -13.74 2.09
N VAL A 87 -3.59 -14.32 2.77
CA VAL A 87 -2.80 -15.45 2.24
C VAL A 87 -3.52 -16.80 2.33
N ALA A 88 -4.43 -16.95 3.28
CA ALA A 88 -5.17 -18.18 3.53
C ALA A 88 -6.65 -17.86 3.78
N PRO A 89 -7.39 -17.47 2.74
CA PRO A 89 -8.84 -17.27 2.87
C PRO A 89 -9.53 -18.60 3.14
N THR A 90 -10.71 -18.56 3.74
CA THR A 90 -11.53 -19.76 3.96
C THR A 90 -11.99 -20.40 2.65
N GLU A 91 -12.15 -19.58 1.60
CA GLU A 91 -12.57 -20.03 0.27
C GLU A 91 -11.85 -19.25 -0.83
N GLY A 92 -11.55 -19.94 -1.93
CA GLY A 92 -10.95 -19.36 -3.13
C GLY A 92 -9.45 -19.08 -3.03
N LEU A 93 -8.96 -18.27 -3.95
CA LEU A 93 -7.56 -17.88 -4.03
C LEU A 93 -7.22 -16.75 -3.04
N PRO A 94 -5.94 -16.60 -2.66
CA PRO A 94 -5.45 -15.45 -1.91
C PRO A 94 -5.78 -14.12 -2.61
N TYR A 95 -5.75 -13.01 -1.88
CA TYR A 95 -6.05 -11.69 -2.41
C TYR A 95 -5.47 -10.57 -1.53
N HIS A 96 -5.45 -9.36 -2.08
CA HIS A 96 -5.26 -8.15 -1.29
C HIS A 96 -6.60 -7.66 -0.76
N GLU A 97 -6.72 -7.56 0.55
CA GLU A 97 -7.88 -6.98 1.22
C GLU A 97 -7.67 -5.50 1.45
N TRP A 98 -8.60 -4.70 0.98
CA TRP A 98 -8.68 -3.28 1.20
C TRP A 98 -9.70 -2.98 2.28
N LEU A 99 -9.25 -2.53 3.43
CA LEU A 99 -10.11 -1.98 4.47
C LEU A 99 -10.25 -0.49 4.21
N VAL A 100 -11.46 -0.03 3.96
CA VAL A 100 -11.72 1.34 3.50
C VAL A 100 -12.80 1.99 4.36
N ALA A 101 -12.49 3.18 4.87
CA ALA A 101 -13.49 4.10 5.41
C ALA A 101 -13.81 5.15 4.35
N PHE A 102 -15.07 5.27 4.03
CA PHE A 102 -15.57 6.31 3.13
C PHE A 102 -16.15 7.48 3.93
N GLU A 103 -15.87 8.69 3.47
CA GLU A 103 -16.59 9.91 3.85
C GLU A 103 -17.86 10.02 3.02
N ASP A 104 -17.77 9.68 1.71
CA ASP A 104 -18.88 9.60 0.79
C ASP A 104 -18.77 8.29 0.00
N LEU A 105 -19.81 7.47 0.00
CA LEU A 105 -19.80 6.17 -0.67
C LEU A 105 -19.92 6.35 -2.19
N PRO A 106 -19.22 5.53 -3.00
CA PRO A 106 -19.47 5.48 -4.43
C PRO A 106 -20.88 4.93 -4.71
N GLU A 107 -21.43 5.23 -5.89
CA GLU A 107 -22.75 4.73 -6.29
C GLU A 107 -22.79 3.20 -6.38
N ASP A 108 -21.71 2.59 -6.87
CA ASP A 108 -21.55 1.14 -6.98
C ASP A 108 -20.18 0.71 -6.43
N LEU A 109 -20.20 -0.13 -5.40
CA LEU A 109 -18.99 -0.65 -4.75
C LEU A 109 -18.27 -1.69 -5.61
N ASP A 110 -18.99 -2.50 -6.39
CA ASP A 110 -18.38 -3.53 -7.24
C ASP A 110 -17.63 -2.86 -8.40
N ASP A 111 -18.21 -1.84 -9.00
CA ASP A 111 -17.53 -1.01 -10.01
C ASP A 111 -16.30 -0.31 -9.43
N PHE A 112 -16.42 0.21 -8.20
CA PHE A 112 -15.30 0.85 -7.52
C PHE A 112 -14.14 -0.14 -7.27
N VAL A 113 -14.43 -1.33 -6.78
CA VAL A 113 -13.43 -2.39 -6.55
C VAL A 113 -12.79 -2.82 -7.87
N GLY A 114 -13.59 -2.96 -8.92
CA GLY A 114 -13.11 -3.27 -10.26
C GLY A 114 -12.15 -2.22 -10.81
N ALA A 115 -12.49 -0.93 -10.66
CA ALA A 115 -11.63 0.18 -11.07
C ALA A 115 -10.32 0.24 -10.27
N LEU A 116 -10.40 0.01 -8.96
CA LEU A 116 -9.27 -0.02 -8.05
C LEU A 116 -8.29 -1.16 -8.41
N ASP A 117 -8.80 -2.36 -8.62
CA ASP A 117 -7.99 -3.52 -9.00
C ASP A 117 -7.35 -3.35 -10.37
N GLN A 118 -8.08 -2.85 -11.36
CA GLN A 118 -7.55 -2.53 -12.69
C GLN A 118 -6.47 -1.46 -12.64
N ALA A 119 -6.65 -0.44 -11.81
CA ALA A 119 -5.66 0.62 -11.63
C ALA A 119 -4.37 0.07 -10.99
N LEU A 120 -4.48 -0.84 -10.03
CA LEU A 120 -3.34 -1.50 -9.41
C LEU A 120 -2.61 -2.44 -10.39
N GLN A 121 -3.35 -3.23 -11.17
CA GLN A 121 -2.78 -4.05 -12.26
C GLN A 121 -2.05 -3.20 -13.31
N GLY A 122 -2.56 -2.02 -13.60
CA GLY A 122 -1.91 -1.07 -14.52
C GLY A 122 -0.63 -0.45 -13.96
N ALA A 123 -0.52 -0.32 -12.64
CA ALA A 123 0.64 0.24 -11.97
C ALA A 123 1.72 -0.79 -11.67
N ASN A 124 1.33 -2.05 -11.38
CA ASN A 124 2.24 -3.11 -10.96
C ASN A 124 2.12 -4.35 -11.87
N PRO A 125 3.10 -4.58 -12.76
CA PRO A 125 3.10 -5.73 -13.67
C PRO A 125 3.12 -7.09 -12.95
N TYR A 126 3.83 -7.21 -11.82
CA TYR A 126 3.91 -8.46 -11.06
C TYR A 126 2.57 -8.82 -10.44
N TYR A 127 1.85 -7.83 -9.86
CA TYR A 127 0.50 -8.03 -9.38
C TYR A 127 -0.44 -8.48 -10.49
N LYS A 128 -0.35 -7.84 -11.66
CA LYS A 128 -1.12 -8.22 -12.86
C LYS A 128 -0.86 -9.67 -13.28
N ASP A 129 0.41 -10.08 -13.32
CA ASP A 129 0.80 -11.44 -13.70
C ASP A 129 0.24 -12.49 -12.72
N LEU A 130 0.21 -12.19 -11.41
CA LEU A 130 -0.38 -13.08 -10.40
C LEU A 130 -1.90 -13.21 -10.56
N ILE A 131 -2.61 -12.13 -10.92
CA ILE A 131 -4.05 -12.19 -11.22
C ILE A 131 -4.29 -13.02 -12.50
N GLN A 132 -3.55 -12.73 -13.58
CA GLN A 132 -3.70 -13.46 -14.86
C GLN A 132 -3.31 -14.93 -14.74
N GLY A 133 -2.32 -15.24 -13.93
CA GLY A 133 -1.86 -16.60 -13.63
C GLY A 133 -2.77 -17.37 -12.65
N ALA A 134 -3.88 -16.76 -12.19
CA ALA A 134 -4.77 -17.34 -11.19
C ALA A 134 -4.04 -17.79 -9.90
N VAL A 135 -3.01 -17.04 -9.50
CA VAL A 135 -2.34 -17.18 -8.20
C VAL A 135 -3.07 -16.33 -7.15
N LEU A 136 -3.52 -15.14 -7.56
CA LEU A 136 -4.38 -14.26 -6.78
C LEU A 136 -5.73 -14.09 -7.47
N ARG A 137 -6.77 -13.86 -6.68
CA ARG A 137 -8.02 -13.28 -7.19
C ARG A 137 -7.96 -11.76 -7.10
N PRO A 138 -8.82 -11.01 -7.84
CA PRO A 138 -8.92 -9.56 -7.76
C PRO A 138 -9.08 -9.06 -6.33
N ALA A 139 -8.66 -7.84 -6.08
CA ALA A 139 -8.77 -7.16 -4.80
C ALA A 139 -10.17 -7.29 -4.21
N GLN A 140 -10.24 -7.42 -2.89
CA GLN A 140 -11.51 -7.41 -2.15
C GLN A 140 -11.54 -6.16 -1.25
N LEU A 141 -12.70 -5.54 -1.13
CA LEU A 141 -12.89 -4.35 -0.30
C LEU A 141 -13.87 -4.65 0.82
N THR A 142 -13.47 -4.26 2.03
CA THR A 142 -14.29 -4.29 3.24
C THR A 142 -14.47 -2.86 3.74
N CYS A 143 -15.70 -2.38 3.75
CA CYS A 143 -16.02 -1.08 4.35
C CYS A 143 -15.93 -1.18 5.87
N VAL A 144 -15.20 -0.24 6.48
CA VAL A 144 -15.05 -0.14 7.93
C VAL A 144 -15.26 1.31 8.38
N PRO A 145 -15.75 1.54 9.60
CA PRO A 145 -15.84 2.90 10.15
C PRO A 145 -14.46 3.56 10.29
N ALA A 146 -14.37 4.86 10.07
CA ALA A 146 -13.10 5.61 10.22
C ALA A 146 -12.52 5.49 11.65
N GLU A 147 -13.38 5.41 12.65
CA GLU A 147 -13.01 5.23 14.06
C GLU A 147 -12.23 3.93 14.30
N SER A 148 -12.49 2.88 13.51
CA SER A 148 -11.77 1.59 13.61
C SER A 148 -10.28 1.75 13.38
N PHE A 149 -9.88 2.61 12.45
CA PHE A 149 -8.47 2.92 12.18
C PHE A 149 -7.81 3.64 13.36
N ASN A 150 -8.50 4.65 13.92
CA ASN A 150 -8.01 5.41 15.06
C ASN A 150 -7.85 4.50 16.29
N GLU A 151 -8.82 3.64 16.54
CA GLU A 151 -8.79 2.71 17.67
C GLU A 151 -7.70 1.65 17.51
N ALA A 152 -7.52 1.11 16.31
CA ALA A 152 -6.43 0.18 16.01
C ALA A 152 -5.05 0.83 16.25
N MET A 153 -4.86 2.08 15.83
CA MET A 153 -3.64 2.85 16.11
C MET A 153 -3.45 3.14 17.60
N ARG A 154 -4.54 3.41 18.33
CA ARG A 154 -4.50 3.59 19.80
C ARG A 154 -4.04 2.32 20.51
N LYS A 155 -4.62 1.16 20.15
CA LYS A 155 -4.21 -0.16 20.69
C LYS A 155 -2.74 -0.49 20.44
N ARG A 156 -2.17 0.02 19.33
CA ARG A 156 -0.74 -0.10 19.03
C ARG A 156 0.15 0.95 19.70
N GLY A 157 -0.41 1.86 20.49
CA GLY A 157 0.32 2.97 21.11
C GLY A 157 0.86 3.99 20.12
N LYS A 158 0.26 4.09 18.94
CA LYS A 158 0.70 4.96 17.82
C LYS A 158 -0.35 5.99 17.42
N LEU A 159 -1.33 6.27 18.27
CA LEU A 159 -2.32 7.30 18.00
C LEU A 159 -1.72 8.69 18.26
N GLY A 160 -1.84 9.57 17.28
CA GLY A 160 -1.39 10.97 17.37
C GLY A 160 0.09 11.20 17.01
N GLY A 161 0.51 12.45 17.07
CA GLY A 161 1.85 12.87 16.68
C GLY A 161 2.11 12.73 15.17
N GLN A 162 3.30 12.25 14.81
CA GLN A 162 3.71 12.05 13.41
C GLN A 162 3.39 10.63 12.87
N ASN A 163 2.62 9.83 13.63
CA ASN A 163 2.27 8.48 13.21
C ASN A 163 1.09 8.52 12.24
N LYS A 164 1.37 8.30 10.97
CA LYS A 164 0.34 8.11 9.94
C LYS A 164 -0.12 6.65 9.91
N MET A 165 -1.37 6.42 9.51
CA MET A 165 -1.87 5.08 9.19
C MET A 165 -1.04 4.48 8.05
N PRO A 166 -0.43 3.29 8.24
CA PRO A 166 0.23 2.59 7.14
C PRO A 166 -0.78 2.24 6.05
N ARG A 167 -0.50 2.64 4.82
CA ARG A 167 -1.37 2.33 3.66
C ARG A 167 -1.37 0.85 3.33
N LEU A 168 -0.32 0.13 3.73
CA LEU A 168 -0.06 -1.19 3.23
C LEU A 168 0.82 -1.96 4.24
N ALA A 169 0.63 -3.27 4.37
CA ALA A 169 1.41 -4.15 5.22
C ALA A 169 1.66 -5.52 4.55
N ASN A 170 2.71 -6.22 5.00
CA ASN A 170 3.04 -7.59 4.57
C ASN A 170 2.31 -8.67 5.40
N ASP A 171 1.64 -8.26 6.45
CA ASP A 171 0.90 -9.14 7.36
C ASP A 171 -0.47 -8.57 7.69
N ARG A 172 -1.26 -9.34 8.41
CA ARG A 172 -2.62 -8.97 8.79
C ARG A 172 -2.76 -8.34 10.18
N ALA A 173 -1.65 -8.17 10.89
CA ALA A 173 -1.73 -7.74 12.30
C ALA A 173 -2.48 -6.42 12.52
N LEU A 174 -2.33 -5.45 11.61
CA LEU A 174 -3.08 -4.20 11.66
C LEU A 174 -4.49 -4.36 11.09
N ALA A 175 -4.65 -5.07 9.99
CA ALA A 175 -5.95 -5.33 9.37
C ALA A 175 -6.90 -6.04 10.35
N ASP A 176 -6.41 -7.08 11.04
CA ASP A 176 -7.22 -7.83 12.02
C ASP A 176 -7.59 -6.97 13.23
N LEU A 177 -6.71 -6.04 13.66
CA LEU A 177 -7.05 -5.07 14.68
C LEU A 177 -8.16 -4.11 14.23
N ILE A 178 -8.11 -3.63 12.99
CA ILE A 178 -9.14 -2.75 12.42
C ILE A 178 -10.48 -3.48 12.37
N LEU A 179 -10.50 -4.73 11.87
CA LEU A 179 -11.71 -5.55 11.73
C LEU A 179 -12.33 -5.96 13.07
N THR A 180 -11.51 -6.21 14.09
CA THR A 180 -11.99 -6.65 15.43
C THR A 180 -12.35 -5.48 16.34
N THR A 181 -12.21 -4.25 15.87
CA THR A 181 -12.55 -3.08 16.67
C THR A 181 -14.06 -2.84 16.63
N GLU A 182 -14.74 -3.19 17.72
CA GLU A 182 -16.12 -2.77 17.95
C GLU A 182 -16.16 -1.26 18.15
N VAL A 183 -16.77 -0.55 17.22
CA VAL A 183 -17.09 0.87 17.40
C VAL A 183 -18.26 0.92 18.36
N LYS A 184 -18.02 1.38 19.60
CA LYS A 184 -19.11 1.70 20.52
C LYS A 184 -19.84 2.91 19.95
N GLY A 185 -21.06 2.66 19.42
CA GLY A 185 -22.01 3.70 19.03
C GLY A 185 -22.44 4.58 20.20
#